data_46887ce839ede7e6f9a276092c4a5094
#
_entry.id   46887ce839ede7e6f9a276092c4a5094
#
_cell.length_a   1.000
_cell.length_b   1.000
_cell.length_c   1.000
_cell.angle_alpha   90.00
_cell.angle_beta   90.00
_cell.angle_gamma   90.00
#
_symmetry.space_group_name_H-M   'P 1'
#
loop_
_entity.id
_entity.type
_entity.pdbx_description
1 polymer ?
#
loop_
_entity_poly.entity_id
_entity_poly.type
_entity_poly.pdbx_seq_one_letter_code
_entity_poly.pdbx_strand_id
1 'polypeptide(L)'
;MGPVDTPSVQTSAPWSRPRPPADIEASRLLARGGTLVALAREPVLGVHAAPGTDRAYMGLDAANPWGQPLRLLVVRDANDDDGDVWLRIQLPIWPNGQAGWVAASDVRLAEADERVVVDLSERRLVRLREGKPVARLEVAIGSAVTPTPPGRYFVWAKVHTDRPSGPYGSFILGLSGFSESIEPWKEWPGQPRLAIHGTDDPADAGQAVSKGCVRVLNTLLRSLRDVPMGTPVDIHP
;
A
#
# COMPACT_ATOMS: atom_id res chain seq x y z
N MET A 1 26.37 7.27 -26.29
CA MET A 1 25.68 7.13 -25.01
C MET A 1 25.16 8.50 -24.64
N GLY A 2 23.88 8.77 -24.90
CA GLY A 2 23.21 10.02 -24.54
C GLY A 2 22.69 9.97 -23.10
N PRO A 3 22.47 11.10 -22.46
CA PRO A 3 22.00 11.13 -21.09
C PRO A 3 20.59 10.54 -20.99
N VAL A 4 20.37 9.72 -19.96
CA VAL A 4 19.06 9.13 -19.62
C VAL A 4 18.21 10.25 -19.05
N ASP A 5 17.15 10.66 -19.76
CA ASP A 5 16.17 11.62 -19.28
C ASP A 5 15.48 11.07 -18.01
N THR A 6 15.70 11.75 -16.91
CA THR A 6 14.98 11.52 -15.66
C THR A 6 13.53 11.96 -15.86
N PRO A 7 12.52 11.11 -15.61
CA PRO A 7 11.12 11.52 -15.75
C PRO A 7 10.80 12.62 -14.73
N SER A 8 10.25 13.72 -15.22
CA SER A 8 9.79 14.84 -14.40
C SER A 8 8.66 14.39 -13.46
N VAL A 9 8.92 14.52 -12.17
CA VAL A 9 7.91 14.28 -11.10
C VAL A 9 6.85 15.39 -11.21
N GLN A 10 5.72 15.10 -11.82
CA GLN A 10 4.56 15.96 -11.71
C GLN A 10 4.04 15.91 -10.27
N THR A 11 4.20 17.02 -9.55
CA THR A 11 3.60 17.22 -8.22
C THR A 11 2.08 17.14 -8.34
N SER A 12 1.51 16.07 -7.81
CA SER A 12 0.08 15.89 -7.68
C SER A 12 -0.56 17.01 -6.84
N ALA A 13 -1.81 17.35 -7.17
CA ALA A 13 -2.65 18.40 -6.59
C ALA A 13 -2.56 18.52 -5.05
N PRO A 14 -2.80 19.71 -4.49
CA PRO A 14 -2.62 19.95 -3.07
C PRO A 14 -3.57 19.08 -2.24
N TRP A 15 -2.98 18.16 -1.50
CA TRP A 15 -3.64 17.49 -0.39
C TRP A 15 -4.16 18.54 0.59
N SER A 16 -5.43 18.51 0.90
CA SER A 16 -5.91 19.11 2.13
C SER A 16 -5.12 18.47 3.27
N ARG A 17 -4.25 19.25 3.92
CA ARG A 17 -3.38 18.76 5.00
C ARG A 17 -4.27 18.20 6.10
N PRO A 18 -4.25 16.88 6.39
CA PRO A 18 -4.93 16.36 7.57
C PRO A 18 -4.29 17.05 8.78
N ARG A 19 -5.13 17.55 9.69
CA ARG A 19 -4.66 17.99 10.99
C ARG A 19 -4.16 16.75 11.72
N PRO A 20 -2.89 16.69 12.20
CA PRO A 20 -2.43 15.52 12.95
C PRO A 20 -3.31 15.35 14.17
N PRO A 21 -3.92 14.17 14.38
CA PRO A 21 -4.57 13.90 15.64
C PRO A 21 -3.54 13.97 16.77
N ALA A 22 -3.92 14.49 17.92
CA ALA A 22 -3.16 14.34 19.15
C ALA A 22 -3.11 12.84 19.52
N ASP A 23 -2.08 12.40 20.24
CA ASP A 23 -1.83 10.97 20.54
C ASP A 23 -3.06 10.25 21.14
N ILE A 24 -3.87 10.95 21.96
CA ILE A 24 -5.13 10.43 22.50
C ILE A 24 -6.22 10.24 21.43
N GLU A 25 -6.17 10.99 20.34
CA GLU A 25 -7.12 10.94 19.24
C GLU A 25 -6.82 9.74 18.32
N ALA A 26 -5.55 9.37 18.19
CA ALA A 26 -5.12 8.19 17.44
C ALA A 26 -5.69 6.89 18.01
N SER A 27 -5.53 6.67 19.32
CA SER A 27 -6.07 5.50 20.02
C SER A 27 -7.60 5.41 19.93
N ARG A 28 -8.29 6.56 20.04
CA ARG A 28 -9.75 6.62 19.91
C ARG A 28 -10.22 6.31 18.49
N LEU A 29 -9.48 6.76 17.49
CA LEU A 29 -9.82 6.52 16.09
C LEU A 29 -9.63 5.04 15.73
N LEU A 30 -8.51 4.44 16.15
CA LEU A 30 -8.26 3.00 15.97
C LEU A 30 -9.31 2.15 16.69
N ALA A 31 -9.68 2.52 17.92
CA ALA A 31 -10.72 1.83 18.69
C ALA A 31 -12.12 1.88 18.04
N ARG A 32 -12.40 2.90 17.23
CA ARG A 32 -13.64 3.02 16.43
C ARG A 32 -13.58 2.36 15.07
N GLY A 33 -12.49 1.63 14.76
CA GLY A 33 -12.27 1.00 13.46
C GLY A 33 -11.79 1.97 12.37
N GLY A 34 -11.38 3.18 12.75
CA GLY A 34 -10.70 4.12 11.84
C GLY A 34 -9.37 3.58 11.38
N THR A 35 -8.88 4.09 10.27
CA THR A 35 -7.58 3.71 9.71
C THR A 35 -6.62 4.87 9.80
N LEU A 36 -5.45 4.64 10.40
CA LEU A 36 -4.37 5.61 10.48
C LEU A 36 -3.18 5.18 9.61
N VAL A 37 -2.51 6.17 9.06
CA VAL A 37 -1.22 6.03 8.41
C VAL A 37 -0.18 6.90 9.08
N ALA A 38 1.03 6.35 9.25
CA ALA A 38 2.18 7.00 9.82
C ALA A 38 3.15 7.45 8.71
N LEU A 39 3.61 8.68 8.80
CA LEU A 39 4.65 9.25 7.94
C LEU A 39 5.87 9.58 8.81
N ALA A 40 7.02 9.05 8.47
CA ALA A 40 8.26 9.37 9.19
C ALA A 40 8.56 10.87 9.17
N ARG A 41 9.12 11.38 10.27
CA ARG A 41 9.60 12.77 10.38
C ARG A 41 11.00 12.92 9.82
N GLU A 42 11.80 11.88 9.97
CA GLU A 42 13.20 11.80 9.55
C GLU A 42 13.36 10.89 8.33
N PRO A 43 14.47 10.98 7.58
CA PRO A 43 14.71 10.15 6.39
C PRO A 43 14.73 8.65 6.64
N VAL A 44 15.06 8.23 7.86
CA VAL A 44 15.06 6.83 8.30
C VAL A 44 14.26 6.71 9.58
N LEU A 45 13.29 5.82 9.59
CA LEU A 45 12.43 5.50 10.73
C LEU A 45 12.97 4.28 11.46
N GLY A 46 13.28 4.43 12.74
CA GLY A 46 13.67 3.30 13.60
C GLY A 46 12.49 2.38 13.86
N VAL A 47 12.67 1.08 13.59
CA VAL A 47 11.66 0.05 13.87
C VAL A 47 12.14 -0.84 15.01
N HIS A 48 11.29 -1.00 16.02
CA HIS A 48 11.56 -1.69 17.26
C HIS A 48 10.74 -2.98 17.38
N ALA A 49 11.26 -3.95 18.14
CA ALA A 49 10.59 -5.23 18.37
C ALA A 49 9.41 -5.11 19.36
N ALA A 50 9.49 -4.16 20.30
CA ALA A 50 8.47 -3.87 21.31
C ALA A 50 8.49 -2.38 21.68
N PRO A 51 7.40 -1.84 22.26
CA PRO A 51 7.40 -0.52 22.86
C PRO A 51 8.48 -0.37 23.92
N GLY A 52 9.05 0.84 24.07
CA GLY A 52 10.03 1.18 25.10
C GLY A 52 11.41 0.54 24.94
N THR A 53 11.69 -0.13 23.80
CA THR A 53 13.03 -0.69 23.58
C THR A 53 14.00 0.38 23.07
N ASP A 54 15.17 0.50 23.71
CA ASP A 54 16.17 1.54 23.39
C ASP A 54 16.72 1.45 21.98
N ARG A 55 16.77 0.24 21.41
CA ARG A 55 17.40 0.01 20.10
C ARG A 55 16.43 -0.47 19.05
N ALA A 56 16.36 0.26 17.95
CA ALA A 56 15.75 -0.22 16.72
C ALA A 56 16.50 -1.44 16.17
N TYR A 57 15.78 -2.49 15.76
CA TYR A 57 16.39 -3.65 15.12
C TYR A 57 16.60 -3.44 13.62
N MET A 58 15.89 -2.46 13.02
CA MET A 58 16.08 -2.06 11.63
C MET A 58 15.75 -0.58 11.44
N GLY A 59 16.33 0.03 10.41
CA GLY A 59 15.91 1.31 9.85
C GLY A 59 15.05 1.09 8.62
N LEU A 60 13.95 1.84 8.50
CA LEU A 60 13.10 1.86 7.32
C LEU A 60 13.21 3.23 6.65
N ASP A 61 13.58 3.24 5.37
CA ASP A 61 13.62 4.48 4.60
C ASP A 61 12.22 5.15 4.58
N ALA A 62 12.19 6.46 4.79
CA ALA A 62 10.94 7.25 4.80
C ALA A 62 10.31 7.40 3.42
N ALA A 63 11.03 7.04 2.36
CA ALA A 63 10.55 7.09 0.98
C ALA A 63 10.80 5.76 0.26
N ASN A 64 9.95 5.46 -0.73
CA ASN A 64 10.17 4.34 -1.63
C ASN A 64 11.25 4.68 -2.70
N PRO A 65 11.69 3.72 -3.53
CA PRO A 65 12.73 3.95 -4.54
C PRO A 65 12.42 5.02 -5.59
N TRP A 66 11.17 5.44 -5.70
CA TRP A 66 10.76 6.57 -6.57
C TRP A 66 10.72 7.92 -5.82
N GLY A 67 11.26 7.99 -4.60
CA GLY A 67 11.27 9.19 -3.77
C GLY A 67 9.91 9.59 -3.21
N GLN A 68 8.91 8.71 -3.28
CA GLN A 68 7.59 8.98 -2.73
C GLN A 68 7.57 8.68 -1.23
N PRO A 69 7.09 9.62 -0.38
CA PRO A 69 7.02 9.40 1.06
C PRO A 69 6.16 8.20 1.41
N LEU A 70 6.69 7.27 2.22
CA LEU A 70 5.94 6.13 2.71
C LEU A 70 4.84 6.58 3.67
N ARG A 71 3.67 5.96 3.50
CA ARG A 71 2.51 6.09 4.38
C ARG A 71 2.21 4.71 4.91
N LEU A 72 2.73 4.44 6.10
CA LEU A 72 2.71 3.11 6.70
C LEU A 72 1.40 2.90 7.44
N LEU A 73 0.74 1.77 7.20
CA LEU A 73 -0.52 1.44 7.85
C LEU A 73 -0.28 1.17 9.33
N VAL A 74 -0.96 1.91 10.20
CA VAL A 74 -0.96 1.67 11.65
C VAL A 74 -1.93 0.53 11.95
N VAL A 75 -1.44 -0.49 12.65
CA VAL A 75 -2.21 -1.70 13.01
C VAL A 75 -2.83 -1.55 14.39
N ARG A 76 -2.08 -1.02 15.34
CA ARG A 76 -2.51 -0.73 16.72
C ARG A 76 -1.54 0.22 17.40
N ASP A 77 -1.90 0.69 18.57
CA ASP A 77 -1.07 1.45 19.49
C ASP A 77 -0.82 0.67 20.81
N ALA A 78 0.14 1.12 21.58
CA ALA A 78 0.42 0.70 22.94
C ALA A 78 1.23 1.80 23.63
N ASN A 79 1.24 1.77 24.98
CA ASN A 79 2.14 2.60 25.77
C ASN A 79 3.30 1.72 26.29
N ASP A 80 4.47 2.32 26.45
CA ASP A 80 5.57 1.70 27.20
C ASP A 80 5.43 1.96 28.71
N ASP A 81 6.44 1.56 29.49
CA ASP A 81 6.44 1.68 30.95
C ASP A 81 6.53 3.15 31.42
N ASP A 82 7.05 4.05 30.59
CA ASP A 82 7.14 5.49 30.85
C ASP A 82 5.86 6.24 30.43
N GLY A 83 4.93 5.56 29.77
CA GLY A 83 3.66 6.10 29.28
C GLY A 83 3.74 6.68 27.88
N ASP A 84 4.87 6.59 27.21
CA ASP A 84 5.04 7.05 25.83
C ASP A 84 4.26 6.17 24.84
N VAL A 85 3.65 6.83 23.85
CA VAL A 85 2.82 6.14 22.85
C VAL A 85 3.68 5.53 21.74
N TRP A 86 3.46 4.27 21.48
CA TRP A 86 4.07 3.50 20.41
C TRP A 86 3.03 3.00 19.43
N LEU A 87 3.39 2.94 18.16
CA LEU A 87 2.52 2.51 17.09
C LEU A 87 3.09 1.26 16.42
N ARG A 88 2.27 0.22 16.31
CA ARG A 88 2.60 -0.94 15.51
C ARG A 88 2.22 -0.66 14.07
N ILE A 89 3.20 -0.61 13.19
CA ILE A 89 3.03 -0.35 11.76
C ILE A 89 3.23 -1.62 10.94
N GLN A 90 2.48 -1.75 9.85
CA GLN A 90 2.74 -2.79 8.86
C GLN A 90 3.97 -2.44 8.04
N LEU A 91 4.89 -3.40 7.88
CA LEU A 91 6.14 -3.22 7.15
C LEU A 91 6.01 -3.72 5.71
N PRO A 92 6.49 -2.95 4.72
CA PRO A 92 6.47 -3.34 3.31
C PRO A 92 7.67 -4.22 2.94
N ILE A 93 7.93 -5.27 3.73
CA ILE A 93 9.06 -6.19 3.59
C ILE A 93 8.58 -7.65 3.53
N TRP A 94 9.42 -8.53 2.97
CA TRP A 94 9.20 -9.96 2.97
C TRP A 94 9.54 -10.60 4.34
N PRO A 95 8.83 -11.64 4.77
CA PRO A 95 7.57 -12.16 4.21
C PRO A 95 6.36 -11.23 4.48
N ASN A 96 5.24 -11.46 3.77
CA ASN A 96 4.01 -10.70 3.97
C ASN A 96 3.55 -10.71 5.44
N GLY A 97 2.88 -9.63 5.88
CA GLY A 97 2.30 -9.53 7.21
C GLY A 97 3.28 -9.08 8.32
N GLN A 98 4.54 -8.76 7.97
CA GLN A 98 5.48 -8.22 8.95
C GLN A 98 4.99 -6.89 9.53
N ALA A 99 5.23 -6.70 10.83
CA ALA A 99 4.92 -5.45 11.53
C ALA A 99 5.97 -5.20 12.62
N GLY A 100 6.20 -3.93 12.92
CA GLY A 100 7.12 -3.49 13.96
C GLY A 100 6.62 -2.26 14.69
N TRP A 101 7.29 -1.86 15.74
CA TRP A 101 6.92 -0.74 16.57
C TRP A 101 7.77 0.49 16.26
N VAL A 102 7.13 1.66 16.26
CA VAL A 102 7.78 2.96 16.11
C VAL A 102 7.26 3.90 17.20
N ALA A 103 8.08 4.80 17.70
CA ALA A 103 7.60 5.80 18.63
C ALA A 103 6.64 6.77 17.90
N ALA A 104 5.53 7.13 18.55
CA ALA A 104 4.57 8.09 17.96
C ALA A 104 5.20 9.46 17.72
N SER A 105 6.23 9.83 18.51
CA SER A 105 7.02 11.05 18.34
C SER A 105 7.78 11.11 17.01
N ASP A 106 8.15 9.96 16.44
CA ASP A 106 8.99 9.86 15.23
C ASP A 106 8.18 9.95 13.94
N VAL A 107 6.83 9.97 14.06
CA VAL A 107 5.94 10.00 12.91
C VAL A 107 4.92 11.14 12.98
N ARG A 108 4.36 11.47 11.84
CA ARG A 108 3.12 12.25 11.73
C ARG A 108 2.02 11.30 11.35
N LEU A 109 0.88 11.39 12.03
CA LEU A 109 -0.29 10.59 11.75
C LEU A 109 -1.25 11.32 10.82
N ALA A 110 -1.91 10.55 9.98
CA ALA A 110 -3.02 11.00 9.16
C ALA A 110 -4.10 9.91 9.12
N GLU A 111 -5.35 10.32 9.02
CA GLU A 111 -6.46 9.40 8.81
C GLU A 111 -6.52 8.97 7.33
N ALA A 112 -6.79 7.70 7.09
CA ALA A 112 -7.09 7.19 5.76
C ALA A 112 -8.62 6.96 5.66
N ASP A 113 -9.28 7.77 4.85
CA ASP A 113 -10.71 7.74 4.57
C ASP A 113 -11.07 6.79 3.42
N GLU A 114 -10.07 6.27 2.74
CA GLU A 114 -10.22 5.35 1.62
C GLU A 114 -9.77 3.92 1.98
N ARG A 115 -10.42 2.97 1.33
CA ARG A 115 -10.10 1.54 1.41
C ARG A 115 -10.37 0.88 0.07
N VAL A 116 -9.54 -0.07 -0.31
CA VAL A 116 -9.79 -0.97 -1.44
C VAL A 116 -10.00 -2.38 -0.88
N VAL A 117 -11.07 -3.04 -1.32
CA VAL A 117 -11.39 -4.42 -0.97
C VAL A 117 -11.38 -5.24 -2.25
N VAL A 118 -10.64 -6.33 -2.27
CA VAL A 118 -10.62 -7.31 -3.36
C VAL A 118 -11.18 -8.63 -2.85
N ASP A 119 -12.25 -9.10 -3.47
CA ASP A 119 -12.82 -10.43 -3.24
C ASP A 119 -12.35 -11.34 -4.38
N LEU A 120 -11.55 -12.33 -4.02
CA LEU A 120 -10.94 -13.25 -5.00
C LEU A 120 -11.98 -14.26 -5.53
N SER A 121 -12.93 -14.68 -4.69
CA SER A 121 -13.98 -15.62 -5.11
C SER A 121 -14.93 -15.00 -6.12
N GLU A 122 -15.29 -13.73 -5.91
CA GLU A 122 -16.14 -12.94 -6.81
C GLU A 122 -15.36 -12.22 -7.92
N ARG A 123 -14.01 -12.22 -7.84
CA ARG A 123 -13.12 -11.48 -8.76
C ARG A 123 -13.55 -10.03 -8.91
N ARG A 124 -13.81 -9.41 -7.76
CA ARG A 124 -14.35 -8.06 -7.67
C ARG A 124 -13.45 -7.18 -6.80
N LEU A 125 -13.24 -5.94 -7.26
CA LEU A 125 -12.62 -4.89 -6.49
C LEU A 125 -13.67 -3.83 -6.14
N VAL A 126 -13.73 -3.45 -4.86
CA VAL A 126 -14.57 -2.33 -4.39
C VAL A 126 -13.66 -1.26 -3.79
N ARG A 127 -13.76 -0.03 -4.29
CA ARG A 127 -13.18 1.15 -3.67
C ARG A 127 -14.21 1.78 -2.75
N LEU A 128 -13.83 1.98 -1.50
CA LEU A 128 -14.63 2.66 -0.49
C LEU A 128 -14.01 4.02 -0.17
N ARG A 129 -14.83 5.02 0.04
CA ARG A 129 -14.46 6.32 0.61
C ARG A 129 -15.42 6.63 1.76
N GLU A 130 -14.89 6.93 2.94
CA GLU A 130 -15.69 7.13 4.16
C GLU A 130 -16.68 5.96 4.39
N GLY A 131 -16.21 4.72 4.16
CA GLY A 131 -17.01 3.50 4.27
C GLY A 131 -18.04 3.26 3.16
N LYS A 132 -18.22 4.19 2.22
CA LYS A 132 -19.20 4.09 1.13
C LYS A 132 -18.54 3.63 -0.17
N PRO A 133 -19.14 2.70 -0.93
CA PRO A 133 -18.59 2.27 -2.21
C PRO A 133 -18.70 3.38 -3.26
N VAL A 134 -17.53 3.76 -3.81
CA VAL A 134 -17.43 4.77 -4.90
C VAL A 134 -17.03 4.15 -6.23
N ALA A 135 -16.52 2.91 -6.25
CA ALA A 135 -16.33 2.11 -7.46
C ALA A 135 -16.49 0.62 -7.15
N ARG A 136 -17.02 -0.12 -8.13
CA ARG A 136 -17.07 -1.60 -8.14
C ARG A 136 -16.60 -2.05 -9.52
N LEU A 137 -15.55 -2.87 -9.52
CA LEU A 137 -14.85 -3.27 -10.74
C LEU A 137 -14.71 -4.78 -10.75
N GLU A 138 -14.98 -5.39 -11.89
CA GLU A 138 -14.57 -6.74 -12.18
C GLU A 138 -13.06 -6.75 -12.45
N VAL A 139 -12.32 -7.74 -11.91
CA VAL A 139 -10.86 -7.79 -11.97
C VAL A 139 -10.35 -9.17 -12.38
N ALA A 140 -9.17 -9.19 -13.01
CA ALA A 140 -8.42 -10.43 -13.07
C ALA A 140 -7.52 -10.55 -11.83
N ILE A 141 -7.33 -11.80 -11.41
CA ILE A 141 -6.53 -12.18 -10.25
C ILE A 141 -5.44 -13.18 -10.64
N GLY A 142 -4.60 -13.54 -9.69
CA GLY A 142 -3.57 -14.58 -9.87
C GLY A 142 -4.16 -15.92 -10.29
N SER A 143 -3.44 -16.63 -11.15
CA SER A 143 -3.79 -18.00 -11.57
C SER A 143 -3.62 -18.99 -10.42
N ALA A 144 -4.08 -20.22 -10.59
CA ALA A 144 -3.89 -21.28 -9.60
C ALA A 144 -2.41 -21.59 -9.30
N VAL A 145 -1.52 -21.33 -10.25
CA VAL A 145 -0.06 -21.55 -10.10
C VAL A 145 0.61 -20.37 -9.40
N THR A 146 0.12 -19.16 -9.63
CA THR A 146 0.63 -17.92 -9.05
C THR A 146 -0.52 -17.10 -8.46
N PRO A 147 -1.15 -17.58 -7.36
CA PRO A 147 -2.34 -16.96 -6.80
C PRO A 147 -2.03 -15.56 -6.25
N THR A 148 -3.05 -14.70 -6.24
CA THR A 148 -3.02 -13.47 -5.47
C THR A 148 -3.13 -13.83 -3.98
N PRO A 149 -2.11 -13.57 -3.13
CA PRO A 149 -2.18 -13.95 -1.74
C PRO A 149 -3.20 -13.09 -0.99
N PRO A 150 -4.15 -13.72 -0.25
CA PRO A 150 -5.04 -13.00 0.64
C PRO A 150 -4.26 -12.29 1.75
N GLY A 151 -4.81 -11.20 2.26
CA GLY A 151 -4.17 -10.47 3.34
C GLY A 151 -4.53 -9.00 3.36
N ARG A 152 -3.97 -8.30 4.33
CA ARG A 152 -4.08 -6.85 4.43
C ARG A 152 -2.79 -6.21 3.96
N TYR A 153 -2.90 -5.29 3.03
CA TYR A 153 -1.82 -4.53 2.41
C TYR A 153 -2.14 -3.04 2.43
N PHE A 154 -1.24 -2.23 1.91
CA PHE A 154 -1.52 -0.81 1.63
C PHE A 154 -0.87 -0.40 0.31
N VAL A 155 -1.35 0.68 -0.28
CA VAL A 155 -0.74 1.28 -1.47
C VAL A 155 0.62 1.86 -1.08
N TRP A 156 1.68 1.16 -1.49
CA TRP A 156 3.07 1.47 -1.16
C TRP A 156 3.72 2.42 -2.18
N ALA A 157 3.30 2.33 -3.44
CA ALA A 157 3.80 3.19 -4.51
C ALA A 157 2.70 3.46 -5.53
N LYS A 158 2.82 4.59 -6.22
CA LYS A 158 2.02 4.91 -7.40
C LYS A 158 2.94 5.30 -8.54
N VAL A 159 2.99 4.47 -9.56
CA VAL A 159 3.89 4.63 -10.70
C VAL A 159 3.09 4.91 -11.95
N HIS A 160 3.36 6.02 -12.63
CA HIS A 160 2.78 6.30 -13.93
C HIS A 160 3.53 5.53 -15.01
N THR A 161 2.81 5.11 -16.04
CA THR A 161 3.38 4.41 -17.19
C THR A 161 3.39 5.34 -18.41
N ASP A 162 4.32 5.13 -19.30
CA ASP A 162 4.43 5.81 -20.61
C ASP A 162 3.50 5.21 -21.67
N ARG A 163 2.86 4.07 -21.37
CA ARG A 163 1.94 3.35 -22.27
C ARG A 163 0.55 3.22 -21.64
N PRO A 164 -0.27 4.28 -21.62
CA PRO A 164 -1.59 4.24 -20.96
C PRO A 164 -2.54 3.19 -21.51
N SER A 165 -2.38 2.79 -22.76
CA SER A 165 -3.20 1.73 -23.42
C SER A 165 -2.51 0.35 -23.38
N GLY A 166 -1.33 0.23 -22.76
CA GLY A 166 -0.61 -1.04 -22.71
C GLY A 166 -1.06 -1.95 -21.55
N PRO A 167 -0.35 -3.06 -21.34
CA PRO A 167 -0.76 -4.12 -20.41
C PRO A 167 -0.72 -3.74 -18.92
N TYR A 168 -0.22 -2.57 -18.59
CA TYR A 168 -0.23 -2.02 -17.22
C TYR A 168 -1.17 -0.81 -17.06
N GLY A 169 -1.74 -0.30 -18.16
CA GLY A 169 -2.57 0.89 -18.16
C GLY A 169 -1.77 2.17 -17.90
N SER A 170 -2.45 3.24 -17.47
CA SER A 170 -1.86 4.57 -17.27
C SER A 170 -1.08 4.73 -15.96
N PHE A 171 -1.29 3.83 -15.00
CA PHE A 171 -0.57 3.81 -13.72
C PHE A 171 -0.67 2.44 -13.04
N ILE A 172 0.21 2.23 -12.09
CA ILE A 172 0.30 1.04 -11.25
C ILE A 172 0.21 1.48 -9.79
N LEU A 173 -0.67 0.86 -9.02
CA LEU A 173 -0.68 0.94 -7.56
C LEU A 173 0.12 -0.26 -7.02
N GLY A 174 1.39 -0.04 -6.71
CA GLY A 174 2.22 -1.04 -6.03
C GLY A 174 1.74 -1.24 -4.60
N LEU A 175 1.61 -2.49 -4.17
CA LEU A 175 1.17 -2.84 -2.81
C LEU A 175 2.35 -3.12 -1.89
N SER A 176 2.14 -3.03 -0.58
CA SER A 176 3.13 -3.38 0.42
C SER A 176 3.49 -4.87 0.47
N GLY A 177 2.70 -5.71 -0.19
CA GLY A 177 2.87 -7.16 -0.24
C GLY A 177 3.60 -7.67 -1.47
N PHE A 178 3.89 -8.96 -1.46
CA PHE A 178 4.66 -9.68 -2.46
C PHE A 178 3.93 -10.94 -2.91
N SER A 179 4.19 -11.39 -4.13
CA SER A 179 3.79 -12.72 -4.58
C SER A 179 4.58 -13.77 -3.79
N GLU A 180 3.88 -14.78 -3.29
CA GLU A 180 4.49 -15.89 -2.53
C GLU A 180 4.88 -17.07 -3.43
N SER A 181 4.46 -17.05 -4.70
CA SER A 181 4.67 -18.12 -5.68
C SER A 181 5.74 -17.82 -6.70
N ILE A 182 6.20 -16.57 -6.79
CA ILE A 182 7.28 -16.18 -7.69
C ILE A 182 8.59 -16.22 -6.90
N GLU A 183 9.51 -17.10 -7.31
CA GLU A 183 10.83 -17.12 -6.69
C GLU A 183 11.57 -15.81 -7.01
N PRO A 184 11.97 -15.03 -5.97
CA PRO A 184 12.88 -13.91 -6.14
C PRO A 184 14.14 -14.40 -6.88
N TRP A 185 14.66 -13.60 -7.81
CA TRP A 185 15.93 -13.85 -8.53
C TRP A 185 15.87 -14.78 -9.77
N LYS A 186 14.90 -15.68 -9.90
CA LYS A 186 14.81 -16.54 -11.09
C LYS A 186 13.98 -15.94 -12.22
N GLU A 187 12.83 -15.34 -11.88
CA GLU A 187 11.87 -14.85 -12.87
C GLU A 187 11.74 -13.33 -12.92
N TRP A 188 12.21 -12.63 -11.88
CA TRP A 188 12.07 -11.19 -11.77
C TRP A 188 13.30 -10.56 -11.11
N PRO A 189 13.91 -9.52 -11.70
CA PRO A 189 14.98 -8.78 -11.06
C PRO A 189 14.42 -7.97 -9.89
N GLY A 190 14.56 -8.46 -8.67
CA GLY A 190 14.06 -7.86 -7.44
C GLY A 190 12.96 -8.68 -6.78
N GLN A 191 12.32 -8.09 -5.76
CA GLN A 191 11.22 -8.75 -5.05
C GLN A 191 9.92 -8.64 -5.87
N PRO A 192 9.19 -9.74 -6.11
CA PRO A 192 7.96 -9.77 -6.91
C PRO A 192 6.79 -9.12 -6.14
N ARG A 193 6.76 -7.79 -6.17
CA ARG A 193 5.76 -7.01 -5.44
C ARG A 193 4.39 -7.10 -6.11
N LEU A 194 3.35 -7.27 -5.31
CA LEU A 194 1.96 -7.21 -5.75
C LEU A 194 1.60 -5.81 -6.22
N ALA A 195 0.67 -5.73 -7.16
CA ALA A 195 0.15 -4.46 -7.65
C ALA A 195 -1.32 -4.59 -8.10
N ILE A 196 -2.00 -3.44 -8.14
CA ILE A 196 -3.23 -3.24 -8.90
C ILE A 196 -2.86 -2.37 -10.10
N HIS A 197 -3.12 -2.86 -11.32
CA HIS A 197 -2.75 -2.16 -12.54
C HIS A 197 -3.74 -2.41 -13.68
N GLY A 198 -3.54 -1.74 -14.81
CA GLY A 198 -4.38 -1.93 -15.97
C GLY A 198 -4.14 -3.24 -16.73
N THR A 199 -5.05 -3.56 -17.63
CA THR A 199 -4.88 -4.54 -18.70
C THR A 199 -5.54 -4.03 -19.96
N ASP A 200 -4.92 -4.29 -21.10
CA ASP A 200 -5.44 -4.01 -22.44
C ASP A 200 -6.16 -5.22 -23.06
N ASP A 201 -6.15 -6.36 -22.36
CA ASP A 201 -6.85 -7.56 -22.80
C ASP A 201 -8.26 -7.65 -22.15
N PRO A 202 -9.34 -7.48 -22.94
CA PRO A 202 -10.71 -7.61 -22.41
C PRO A 202 -11.02 -9.01 -21.86
N ALA A 203 -10.33 -10.05 -22.33
CA ALA A 203 -10.52 -11.43 -21.87
C ALA A 203 -10.04 -11.65 -20.44
N ASP A 204 -9.23 -10.75 -19.88
CA ASP A 204 -8.78 -10.81 -18.50
C ASP A 204 -9.91 -10.59 -17.48
N ALA A 205 -10.97 -9.85 -17.86
CA ALA A 205 -12.03 -9.48 -16.93
C ALA A 205 -12.65 -10.75 -16.27
N GLY A 206 -12.70 -10.75 -14.94
CA GLY A 206 -13.22 -11.86 -14.15
C GLY A 206 -12.41 -13.16 -14.26
N GLN A 207 -11.16 -13.16 -14.73
CA GLN A 207 -10.34 -14.35 -14.90
C GLN A 207 -9.23 -14.50 -13.86
N ALA A 208 -8.79 -15.73 -13.63
CA ALA A 208 -7.64 -16.06 -12.79
C ALA A 208 -6.42 -16.36 -13.68
N VAL A 209 -5.77 -15.31 -14.21
CA VAL A 209 -4.76 -15.42 -15.29
C VAL A 209 -3.47 -14.66 -15.00
N SER A 210 -3.41 -13.86 -13.93
CA SER A 210 -2.23 -13.08 -13.63
C SER A 210 -1.15 -13.87 -12.88
N LYS A 211 0.01 -13.25 -12.70
CA LYS A 211 1.09 -13.77 -11.84
C LYS A 211 0.97 -13.24 -10.39
N GLY A 212 -0.26 -13.03 -9.90
CA GLY A 212 -0.54 -12.57 -8.54
C GLY A 212 -1.04 -11.12 -8.45
N CYS A 213 -0.78 -10.26 -9.44
CA CYS A 213 -1.32 -8.91 -9.47
C CYS A 213 -2.84 -8.91 -9.76
N VAL A 214 -3.52 -7.88 -9.27
CA VAL A 214 -4.93 -7.60 -9.60
C VAL A 214 -4.97 -6.71 -10.84
N ARG A 215 -5.66 -7.14 -11.90
CA ARG A 215 -5.77 -6.39 -13.16
C ARG A 215 -7.15 -5.81 -13.33
N VAL A 216 -7.19 -4.56 -13.74
CA VAL A 216 -8.42 -3.79 -14.07
C VAL A 216 -8.37 -3.41 -15.54
N LEU A 217 -9.46 -3.52 -16.28
CA LEU A 217 -9.49 -3.03 -17.66
C LEU A 217 -9.07 -1.55 -17.73
N ASN A 218 -8.23 -1.19 -18.69
CA ASN A 218 -7.69 0.17 -18.85
C ASN A 218 -8.77 1.24 -18.89
N THR A 219 -9.92 0.93 -19.46
CA THR A 219 -11.08 1.82 -19.54
C THR A 219 -11.69 2.16 -18.16
N LEU A 220 -11.52 1.25 -17.18
CA LEU A 220 -12.05 1.38 -15.82
C LEU A 220 -10.99 1.84 -14.82
N LEU A 221 -9.69 1.71 -15.15
CA LEU A 221 -8.58 2.02 -14.27
C LEU A 221 -8.62 3.45 -13.71
N ARG A 222 -9.18 4.40 -14.47
CA ARG A 222 -9.35 5.81 -14.05
C ARG A 222 -10.10 5.98 -12.72
N SER A 223 -10.99 5.03 -12.36
CA SER A 223 -11.73 5.06 -11.09
C SER A 223 -10.85 4.84 -9.86
N LEU A 224 -9.62 4.37 -10.06
CA LEU A 224 -8.60 4.21 -9.03
C LEU A 224 -7.51 5.30 -9.06
N ARG A 225 -7.62 6.29 -9.96
CA ARG A 225 -6.58 7.30 -10.18
C ARG A 225 -6.25 8.08 -8.90
N ASP A 226 -7.26 8.42 -8.13
CA ASP A 226 -7.12 9.29 -6.95
C ASP A 226 -6.94 8.51 -5.65
N VAL A 227 -6.79 7.19 -5.72
CA VAL A 227 -6.47 6.36 -4.54
C VAL A 227 -5.14 6.82 -3.96
N PRO A 228 -5.10 7.29 -2.71
CA PRO A 228 -3.88 7.79 -2.09
C PRO A 228 -2.89 6.67 -1.75
N MET A 229 -1.62 7.02 -1.62
CA MET A 229 -0.65 6.16 -0.96
C MET A 229 -1.02 5.97 0.51
N GLY A 230 -0.74 4.79 1.06
CA GLY A 230 -1.15 4.41 2.41
C GLY A 230 -2.58 3.87 2.50
N THR A 231 -3.40 3.98 1.42
CA THR A 231 -4.75 3.39 1.40
C THR A 231 -4.67 1.90 1.70
N PRO A 232 -5.41 1.39 2.71
CA PRO A 232 -5.49 -0.04 2.97
C PRO A 232 -6.10 -0.79 1.79
N VAL A 233 -5.54 -1.97 1.52
CA VAL A 233 -6.02 -2.91 0.49
C VAL A 233 -6.22 -4.25 1.18
N ASP A 234 -7.48 -4.61 1.41
CA ASP A 234 -7.87 -5.88 2.00
C ASP A 234 -8.21 -6.87 0.87
N ILE A 235 -7.46 -7.97 0.79
CA ILE A 235 -7.68 -9.05 -0.19
C ILE A 235 -8.25 -10.25 0.56
N HIS A 236 -9.48 -10.61 0.24
CA HIS A 236 -10.20 -11.75 0.82
C HIS A 236 -10.23 -12.94 -0.15
N PRO A 237 -10.26 -14.18 0.38
CA PRO A 237 -10.42 -15.41 -0.41
C PRO A 237 -11.62 -15.42 -1.32
#